data_9ea7efca73ec27c0d904386d37fd1cec
#
_entry.id   9ea7efca73ec27c0d904386d37fd1cec
#
_cell.length_a   1.000
_cell.length_b   1.000
_cell.length_c   1.000
_cell.angle_alpha   90.00
_cell.angle_beta   90.00
_cell.angle_gamma   90.00
#
_symmetry.space_group_name_H-M   'P 1'
#
loop_
_entity.id
_entity.type
_entity.pdbx_description
1 polymer ?
#
loop_
_entity_poly.entity_id
_entity_poly.type
_entity_poly.pdbx_seq_one_letter_code
_entity_poly.pdbx_strand_id
1 'polypeptide(L)'
;MRAYLDLCQRIIDEGTWVENERTGKRCLTVINADLQYNVGANEFPLITTRKSFFKSAIAEFIGYIRGYDNAADFRQLGTKTWDANANLNDAWLNNPHRKGEDDMGRVYGIQGRAWAKPDGGTIDQLKKIVDNLKNGIDDRAEILTFYNPGEFHMGCLRPCMHTHNFSLLGDTLHLTSFQRSCDVPLGLNFNQVQVFFFLAIMAQITGKKAGMAYHKIVNAHIYEDQLPLMQDVQLKREPLALPKLIINPEIKSLEDLETWVTMDDFKVEGYECHEAIKYPFAV
;
A
#
# COMPACT_ATOMS: atom_id res chain seq x y z
N MET A 1 1.55 11.14 12.13
CA MET A 1 2.99 11.43 11.87
C MET A 1 3.89 10.91 12.99
N ARG A 2 3.57 11.17 14.27
CA ARG A 2 4.42 10.73 15.39
C ARG A 2 4.69 9.23 15.37
N ALA A 3 3.66 8.40 15.18
CA ALA A 3 3.82 6.93 15.13
C ALA A 3 4.83 6.42 14.08
N TYR A 4 4.98 7.12 12.94
CA TYR A 4 6.02 6.82 11.95
C TYR A 4 7.43 7.10 12.51
N LEU A 5 7.62 8.26 13.13
CA LEU A 5 8.91 8.65 13.72
C LEU A 5 9.26 7.75 14.90
N ASP A 6 8.28 7.42 15.75
CA ASP A 6 8.47 6.51 16.88
C ASP A 6 8.88 5.11 16.41
N LEU A 7 8.30 4.62 15.30
CA LEU A 7 8.74 3.36 14.68
C LEU A 7 10.18 3.45 14.15
N CYS A 8 10.54 4.55 13.47
CA CYS A 8 11.90 4.75 13.00
C CYS A 8 12.89 4.77 14.16
N GLN A 9 12.57 5.48 15.25
CA GLN A 9 13.40 5.53 16.45
C GLN A 9 13.52 4.16 17.12
N ARG A 10 12.38 3.44 17.24
CA ARG A 10 12.38 2.07 17.79
C ARG A 10 13.28 1.12 16.99
N ILE A 11 13.28 1.20 15.67
CA ILE A 11 14.15 0.38 14.82
C ILE A 11 15.62 0.67 15.11
N ILE A 12 15.96 1.93 15.33
CA ILE A 12 17.33 2.36 15.62
C ILE A 12 17.78 1.88 17.01
N ASP A 13 16.91 2.00 18.00
CA ASP A 13 17.25 1.73 19.41
C ASP A 13 17.19 0.23 19.77
N GLU A 14 16.23 -0.50 19.20
CA GLU A 14 15.92 -1.89 19.57
C GLU A 14 16.21 -2.90 18.44
N GLY A 15 16.48 -2.42 17.23
CA GLY A 15 16.60 -3.26 16.04
C GLY A 15 17.78 -4.23 16.13
N THR A 16 17.56 -5.42 15.61
CA THR A 16 18.61 -6.42 15.40
C THR A 16 19.13 -6.33 13.97
N TRP A 17 20.45 -6.36 13.80
CA TRP A 17 21.07 -6.43 12.49
C TRP A 17 20.77 -7.76 11.80
N VAL A 18 20.21 -7.69 10.61
CA VAL A 18 19.90 -8.83 9.76
C VAL A 18 20.53 -8.59 8.39
N GLU A 19 21.20 -9.59 7.86
CA GLU A 19 21.65 -9.60 6.46
C GLU A 19 20.51 -10.11 5.58
N ASN A 20 20.20 -9.37 4.52
CA ASN A 20 19.18 -9.75 3.55
C ASN A 20 19.88 -10.40 2.36
N GLU A 21 19.82 -11.71 2.25
CA GLU A 21 20.46 -12.49 1.17
C GLU A 21 20.02 -12.02 -0.24
N ARG A 22 18.76 -11.60 -0.39
CA ARG A 22 18.24 -11.14 -1.70
C ARG A 22 18.87 -9.83 -2.17
N THR A 23 19.12 -8.89 -1.24
CA THR A 23 19.68 -7.57 -1.57
C THR A 23 21.17 -7.47 -1.30
N GLY A 24 21.77 -8.43 -0.62
CA GLY A 24 23.15 -8.38 -0.14
C GLY A 24 23.42 -7.23 0.85
N LYS A 25 22.39 -6.64 1.43
CA LYS A 25 22.48 -5.50 2.35
C LYS A 25 22.05 -5.88 3.75
N ARG A 26 22.68 -5.23 4.73
CA ARG A 26 22.27 -5.33 6.13
C ARG A 26 21.17 -4.31 6.44
N CYS A 27 20.30 -4.67 7.36
CA CYS A 27 19.28 -3.76 7.89
C CYS A 27 19.06 -3.95 9.39
N LEU A 28 18.74 -2.87 10.08
CA LEU A 28 18.18 -2.95 11.43
C LEU A 28 16.71 -3.32 11.33
N THR A 29 16.29 -4.33 12.09
CA THR A 29 14.96 -4.93 11.98
C THR A 29 14.31 -5.06 13.35
N VAL A 30 13.03 -4.67 13.44
CA VAL A 30 12.14 -5.00 14.55
C VAL A 30 10.96 -5.81 14.05
N ILE A 31 10.40 -6.63 14.92
CA ILE A 31 9.21 -7.45 14.63
C ILE A 31 7.99 -6.80 15.27
N ASN A 32 6.83 -6.93 14.59
CA ASN A 32 5.52 -6.49 15.05
C ASN A 32 5.45 -4.98 15.31
N ALA A 33 5.29 -4.22 14.24
CA ALA A 33 4.95 -2.80 14.29
C ALA A 33 3.46 -2.61 13.98
N ASP A 34 2.78 -1.83 14.82
CA ASP A 34 1.36 -1.51 14.73
C ASP A 34 1.19 0.00 14.52
N LEU A 35 0.59 0.38 13.38
CA LEU A 35 0.25 1.76 13.09
C LEU A 35 -1.27 1.91 12.99
N GLN A 36 -1.77 3.08 13.34
CA GLN A 36 -3.20 3.39 13.31
C GLN A 36 -3.40 4.74 12.63
N TYR A 37 -4.44 4.82 11.80
CA TYR A 37 -4.79 6.04 11.06
C TYR A 37 -6.25 6.38 11.31
N ASN A 38 -6.52 7.60 11.77
CA ASN A 38 -7.87 8.10 12.02
C ASN A 38 -8.47 8.62 10.70
N VAL A 39 -9.05 7.70 9.92
CA VAL A 39 -9.64 8.04 8.62
C VAL A 39 -10.93 8.83 8.81
N GLY A 40 -11.70 8.52 9.86
CA GLY A 40 -12.93 9.24 10.19
C GLY A 40 -12.73 10.72 10.50
N ALA A 41 -11.57 11.09 11.08
CA ALA A 41 -11.19 12.50 11.29
C ALA A 41 -10.42 13.09 10.09
N ASN A 42 -10.21 12.32 9.04
CA ASN A 42 -9.42 12.70 7.87
C ASN A 42 -8.01 13.18 8.23
N GLU A 43 -7.35 12.50 9.15
CA GLU A 43 -5.94 12.74 9.52
C GLU A 43 -5.02 11.98 8.54
N PHE A 44 -4.84 12.55 7.34
CA PHE A 44 -4.14 11.86 6.26
C PHE A 44 -2.64 11.68 6.57
N PRO A 45 -2.11 10.44 6.62
CA PRO A 45 -0.79 10.16 7.19
C PRO A 45 0.36 10.45 6.22
N LEU A 46 0.38 11.62 5.58
CA LEU A 46 1.54 12.03 4.80
C LEU A 46 2.71 12.38 5.71
N ILE A 47 3.90 11.89 5.33
CA ILE A 47 5.13 12.29 6.00
C ILE A 47 5.38 13.78 5.77
N THR A 48 5.53 14.54 6.87
CA THR A 48 5.78 15.99 6.84
C THR A 48 7.25 16.32 7.13
N THR A 49 8.00 15.40 7.73
CA THR A 49 9.45 15.57 7.96
C THR A 49 10.29 15.42 6.69
N ARG A 50 9.68 15.11 5.58
CA ARG A 50 10.20 15.20 4.21
C ARG A 50 9.06 15.20 3.20
N LYS A 51 9.33 15.58 1.95
CA LYS A 51 8.33 15.54 0.87
C LYS A 51 7.87 14.12 0.58
N SER A 52 6.56 13.93 0.47
CA SER A 52 5.87 12.67 0.08
C SER A 52 5.13 12.81 -1.24
N PHE A 53 5.00 11.70 -1.97
CA PHE A 53 4.40 11.65 -3.31
C PHE A 53 3.11 10.82 -3.28
N PHE A 54 2.07 11.35 -2.66
CA PHE A 54 0.81 10.64 -2.43
C PHE A 54 0.09 10.22 -3.72
N LYS A 55 0.17 11.03 -4.78
CA LYS A 55 -0.48 10.70 -6.06
C LYS A 55 0.02 9.38 -6.64
N SER A 56 1.33 9.12 -6.59
CA SER A 56 1.90 7.84 -7.03
C SER A 56 1.42 6.65 -6.19
N ALA A 57 1.28 6.83 -4.87
CA ALA A 57 0.79 5.77 -3.99
C ALA A 57 -0.70 5.45 -4.24
N ILE A 58 -1.53 6.47 -4.46
CA ILE A 58 -2.95 6.30 -4.82
C ILE A 58 -3.07 5.69 -6.22
N ALA A 59 -2.30 6.17 -7.21
CA ALA A 59 -2.28 5.63 -8.56
C ALA A 59 -1.96 4.14 -8.59
N GLU A 60 -0.96 3.72 -7.82
CA GLU A 60 -0.63 2.31 -7.69
C GLU A 60 -1.80 1.51 -7.13
N PHE A 61 -2.46 2.02 -6.09
CA PHE A 61 -3.60 1.32 -5.48
C PHE A 61 -4.83 1.27 -6.39
N ILE A 62 -5.09 2.33 -7.17
CA ILE A 62 -6.13 2.31 -8.23
C ILE A 62 -5.81 1.24 -9.28
N GLY A 63 -4.54 1.07 -9.65
CA GLY A 63 -4.13 -0.03 -10.53
C GLY A 63 -4.45 -1.41 -9.94
N TYR A 64 -4.30 -1.61 -8.63
CA TYR A 64 -4.72 -2.84 -7.96
C TYR A 64 -6.24 -3.03 -7.99
N ILE A 65 -7.02 -1.96 -7.75
CA ILE A 65 -8.48 -1.99 -7.85
C ILE A 65 -8.93 -2.35 -9.27
N ARG A 66 -8.21 -1.89 -10.30
CA ARG A 66 -8.48 -2.20 -11.71
C ARG A 66 -7.99 -3.58 -12.14
N GLY A 67 -7.28 -4.29 -11.28
CA GLY A 67 -6.72 -5.60 -11.60
C GLY A 67 -5.62 -5.56 -12.65
N TYR A 68 -4.86 -4.46 -12.72
CA TYR A 68 -3.76 -4.32 -13.69
C TYR A 68 -2.62 -5.31 -13.40
N ASP A 69 -2.11 -5.94 -14.46
CA ASP A 69 -0.98 -6.85 -14.47
C ASP A 69 0.17 -6.38 -15.40
N ASN A 70 0.09 -5.14 -15.88
CA ASN A 70 1.03 -4.56 -16.83
C ASN A 70 1.55 -3.20 -16.33
N ALA A 71 2.87 -3.01 -16.27
CA ALA A 71 3.49 -1.78 -15.79
C ALA A 71 3.16 -0.54 -16.64
N ALA A 72 2.86 -0.71 -17.94
CA ALA A 72 2.44 0.39 -18.81
C ALA A 72 1.11 1.01 -18.36
N ASP A 73 0.17 0.20 -17.86
CA ASP A 73 -1.11 0.69 -17.35
C ASP A 73 -0.92 1.54 -16.08
N PHE A 74 0.01 1.14 -15.20
CA PHE A 74 0.38 1.95 -14.04
C PHE A 74 1.03 3.28 -14.44
N ARG A 75 1.85 3.31 -15.51
CA ARG A 75 2.40 4.57 -16.05
C ARG A 75 1.31 5.50 -16.56
N GLN A 76 0.25 4.98 -17.17
CA GLN A 76 -0.91 5.77 -17.61
C GLN A 76 -1.64 6.41 -16.41
N LEU A 77 -1.66 5.75 -15.25
CA LEU A 77 -2.18 6.31 -14.00
C LEU A 77 -1.23 7.33 -13.34
N GLY A 78 0.01 7.49 -13.85
CA GLY A 78 0.99 8.44 -13.32
C GLY A 78 1.96 7.86 -12.30
N THR A 79 2.15 6.53 -12.24
CA THR A 79 3.15 5.89 -11.37
C THR A 79 4.07 4.95 -12.16
N LYS A 80 5.34 4.88 -11.73
CA LYS A 80 6.39 4.01 -12.31
C LYS A 80 6.87 2.95 -11.31
N THR A 81 6.11 2.70 -10.26
CA THR A 81 6.51 1.83 -9.16
C THR A 81 6.77 0.38 -9.58
N TRP A 82 6.20 -0.04 -10.70
CA TRP A 82 6.32 -1.41 -11.21
C TRP A 82 7.36 -1.60 -12.32
N ASP A 83 7.90 -0.51 -12.89
CA ASP A 83 8.84 -0.60 -14.03
C ASP A 83 10.05 -1.49 -13.75
N ALA A 84 10.67 -1.35 -12.58
CA ALA A 84 11.83 -2.16 -12.21
C ALA A 84 11.48 -3.64 -12.00
N ASN A 85 10.35 -3.93 -11.33
CA ASN A 85 9.94 -5.31 -11.09
C ASN A 85 9.55 -6.04 -12.38
N ALA A 86 8.89 -5.35 -13.31
CA ALA A 86 8.46 -5.91 -14.58
C ALA A 86 9.61 -6.09 -15.59
N ASN A 87 10.59 -5.14 -15.59
CA ASN A 87 11.56 -5.03 -16.70
C ASN A 87 13.04 -5.13 -16.30
N LEU A 88 13.37 -5.12 -15.00
CA LEU A 88 14.76 -5.17 -14.52
C LEU A 88 15.01 -6.31 -13.51
N ASN A 89 14.01 -7.12 -13.20
CA ASN A 89 14.14 -8.27 -12.31
C ASN A 89 14.60 -9.49 -13.11
N ASP A 90 15.86 -9.86 -13.03
CA ASP A 90 16.44 -10.97 -13.80
C ASP A 90 15.69 -12.29 -13.61
N ALA A 91 15.24 -12.59 -12.41
CA ALA A 91 14.45 -13.79 -12.13
C ALA A 91 13.12 -13.79 -12.88
N TRP A 92 12.50 -12.62 -13.03
CA TRP A 92 11.25 -12.47 -13.78
C TRP A 92 11.50 -12.42 -15.29
N LEU A 93 12.54 -11.73 -15.75
CA LEU A 93 12.90 -11.67 -17.17
C LEU A 93 13.12 -13.06 -17.77
N ASN A 94 13.64 -14.00 -16.98
CA ASN A 94 13.89 -15.38 -17.40
C ASN A 94 12.76 -16.36 -17.02
N ASN A 95 11.65 -15.86 -16.50
CA ASN A 95 10.54 -16.69 -16.03
C ASN A 95 9.66 -17.17 -17.19
N PRO A 96 9.34 -18.50 -17.31
CA PRO A 96 8.53 -19.02 -18.40
C PRO A 96 7.08 -18.53 -18.42
N HIS A 97 6.58 -17.97 -17.32
CA HIS A 97 5.24 -17.40 -17.24
C HIS A 97 5.16 -15.93 -17.67
N ARG A 98 6.32 -15.29 -17.88
CA ARG A 98 6.37 -13.90 -18.36
C ARG A 98 5.93 -13.82 -19.83
N LYS A 99 4.99 -12.91 -20.11
CA LYS A 99 4.38 -12.75 -21.44
C LYS A 99 5.10 -11.75 -22.34
N GLY A 100 5.96 -10.88 -21.79
CA GLY A 100 6.68 -9.87 -22.56
C GLY A 100 7.07 -8.63 -21.76
N GLU A 101 7.31 -7.54 -22.47
CA GLU A 101 7.61 -6.23 -21.87
C GLU A 101 6.47 -5.77 -20.99
N ASP A 102 6.81 -5.13 -19.87
CA ASP A 102 5.88 -4.59 -18.88
C ASP A 102 4.99 -5.62 -18.14
N ASP A 103 5.07 -6.90 -18.47
CA ASP A 103 4.29 -7.93 -17.80
C ASP A 103 4.74 -8.09 -16.34
N MET A 104 3.78 -8.00 -15.43
CA MET A 104 3.99 -8.19 -14.00
C MET A 104 3.55 -9.59 -13.54
N GLY A 105 2.77 -10.28 -14.36
CA GLY A 105 2.16 -11.55 -14.03
C GLY A 105 1.07 -11.42 -12.94
N ARG A 106 0.82 -12.52 -12.24
CA ARG A 106 -0.29 -12.60 -11.28
C ARG A 106 0.07 -12.05 -9.90
N VAL A 107 0.18 -10.72 -9.81
CA VAL A 107 0.52 -9.99 -8.57
C VAL A 107 -0.62 -9.07 -8.13
N TYR A 108 -0.68 -8.75 -6.84
CA TYR A 108 -1.59 -7.76 -6.23
C TYR A 108 -3.00 -7.71 -6.86
N GLY A 109 -3.25 -6.74 -7.73
CA GLY A 109 -4.57 -6.46 -8.29
C GLY A 109 -5.21 -7.66 -8.96
N ILE A 110 -4.45 -8.43 -9.76
CA ILE A 110 -5.00 -9.61 -10.43
C ILE A 110 -5.44 -10.68 -9.42
N GLN A 111 -4.73 -10.83 -8.30
CA GLN A 111 -5.14 -11.76 -7.24
C GLN A 111 -6.43 -11.28 -6.55
N GLY A 112 -6.58 -9.98 -6.35
CA GLY A 112 -7.77 -9.41 -5.73
C GLY A 112 -9.02 -9.47 -6.60
N ARG A 113 -8.85 -9.34 -7.92
CA ARG A 113 -9.95 -9.18 -8.88
C ARG A 113 -10.26 -10.45 -9.70
N ALA A 114 -9.28 -11.34 -9.81
CA ALA A 114 -9.39 -12.57 -10.59
C ALA A 114 -8.65 -13.74 -9.93
N TRP A 115 -8.95 -14.02 -8.66
CA TRP A 115 -8.40 -15.16 -7.94
C TRP A 115 -8.78 -16.45 -8.63
N ALA A 116 -7.80 -17.27 -9.00
CA ALA A 116 -8.05 -18.52 -9.71
C ALA A 116 -8.77 -19.55 -8.82
N LYS A 117 -9.80 -20.20 -9.38
CA LYS A 117 -10.51 -21.32 -8.77
C LYS A 117 -10.02 -22.66 -9.34
N PRO A 118 -10.13 -23.76 -8.57
CA PRO A 118 -9.78 -25.10 -9.06
C PRO A 118 -10.56 -25.56 -10.30
N ASP A 119 -11.77 -25.04 -10.51
CA ASP A 119 -12.65 -25.35 -11.66
C ASP A 119 -12.32 -24.54 -12.93
N GLY A 120 -11.27 -23.72 -12.91
CA GLY A 120 -10.83 -22.86 -14.01
C GLY A 120 -11.53 -21.49 -14.08
N GLY A 121 -12.47 -21.20 -13.16
CA GLY A 121 -13.07 -19.88 -13.04
C GLY A 121 -12.25 -18.93 -12.15
N THR A 122 -12.80 -17.73 -11.90
CA THR A 122 -12.19 -16.74 -11.03
C THR A 122 -13.14 -16.22 -9.96
N ILE A 123 -12.58 -15.63 -8.91
CA ILE A 123 -13.32 -14.91 -7.87
C ILE A 123 -12.84 -13.47 -7.88
N ASP A 124 -13.78 -12.51 -7.96
CA ASP A 124 -13.55 -11.12 -7.70
C ASP A 124 -13.81 -10.84 -6.22
N GLN A 125 -12.72 -10.86 -5.42
CA GLN A 125 -12.80 -10.67 -3.97
C GLN A 125 -13.27 -9.25 -3.63
N LEU A 126 -12.77 -8.23 -4.35
CA LEU A 126 -13.10 -6.82 -4.07
C LEU A 126 -14.57 -6.53 -4.37
N LYS A 127 -15.08 -7.02 -5.49
CA LYS A 127 -16.50 -6.85 -5.84
C LYS A 127 -17.41 -7.49 -4.79
N LYS A 128 -17.10 -8.71 -4.32
CA LYS A 128 -17.86 -9.37 -3.24
C LYS A 128 -17.90 -8.51 -2.00
N ILE A 129 -16.76 -7.95 -1.58
CA ILE A 129 -16.67 -7.10 -0.38
C ILE A 129 -17.50 -5.82 -0.56
N VAL A 130 -17.39 -5.14 -1.69
CA VAL A 130 -18.16 -3.93 -1.98
C VAL A 130 -19.66 -4.22 -1.94
N ASP A 131 -20.10 -5.29 -2.57
CA ASP A 131 -21.51 -5.68 -2.63
C ASP A 131 -22.06 -5.99 -1.21
N ASN A 132 -21.31 -6.71 -0.38
CA ASN A 132 -21.69 -7.00 0.99
C ASN A 132 -21.78 -5.73 1.85
N LEU A 133 -20.74 -4.91 1.84
CA LEU A 133 -20.69 -3.69 2.65
C LEU A 133 -21.78 -2.68 2.25
N LYS A 134 -22.11 -2.54 0.96
CA LYS A 134 -23.25 -1.73 0.49
C LYS A 134 -24.55 -2.19 1.14
N ASN A 135 -24.74 -3.48 1.25
CA ASN A 135 -25.94 -4.09 1.85
C ASN A 135 -25.89 -4.16 3.40
N GLY A 136 -24.86 -3.59 4.04
CA GLY A 136 -24.68 -3.63 5.48
C GLY A 136 -24.32 -5.01 6.03
N ILE A 137 -23.76 -5.87 5.20
CA ILE A 137 -23.35 -7.24 5.55
C ILE A 137 -21.87 -7.23 5.94
N ASP A 138 -21.58 -7.78 7.13
CA ASP A 138 -20.25 -8.18 7.57
C ASP A 138 -20.37 -9.57 8.19
N ASP A 139 -20.04 -10.60 7.42
CA ASP A 139 -20.02 -11.98 7.88
C ASP A 139 -18.66 -12.39 8.50
N ARG A 140 -17.79 -11.40 8.78
CA ARG A 140 -16.41 -11.52 9.27
C ARG A 140 -15.45 -12.12 8.24
N ALA A 141 -15.86 -12.23 6.98
CA ALA A 141 -15.05 -12.70 5.86
C ALA A 141 -14.89 -11.64 4.75
N GLU A 142 -14.98 -10.35 5.13
CA GLU A 142 -14.72 -9.24 4.21
C GLU A 142 -13.21 -9.05 4.05
N ILE A 143 -12.57 -10.10 3.51
CA ILE A 143 -11.11 -10.21 3.37
C ILE A 143 -10.73 -10.14 1.89
N LEU A 144 -9.87 -9.17 1.57
CA LEU A 144 -9.16 -9.08 0.30
C LEU A 144 -7.73 -9.57 0.53
N THR A 145 -7.33 -10.65 -0.13
CA THR A 145 -5.96 -11.14 -0.05
C THR A 145 -5.30 -11.25 -1.42
N PHE A 146 -4.04 -10.83 -1.47
CA PHE A 146 -3.16 -10.94 -2.64
C PHE A 146 -2.17 -12.09 -2.49
N TYR A 147 -2.11 -12.73 -1.31
CA TYR A 147 -1.09 -13.72 -0.97
C TYR A 147 -1.50 -15.12 -1.40
N ASN A 148 -1.10 -15.51 -2.62
CA ASN A 148 -1.39 -16.80 -3.21
C ASN A 148 -0.09 -17.60 -3.41
N PRO A 149 0.31 -18.45 -2.43
CA PRO A 149 1.55 -19.25 -2.54
C PRO A 149 1.58 -20.16 -3.76
N GLY A 150 0.41 -20.66 -4.20
CA GLY A 150 0.31 -21.51 -5.37
C GLY A 150 0.67 -20.83 -6.70
N GLU A 151 0.62 -19.49 -6.74
CA GLU A 151 0.89 -18.70 -7.95
C GLU A 151 2.09 -17.73 -7.82
N PHE A 152 2.91 -17.83 -6.75
CA PHE A 152 4.08 -16.96 -6.61
C PHE A 152 5.07 -17.03 -7.77
N HIS A 153 5.19 -18.18 -8.40
CA HIS A 153 6.05 -18.38 -9.55
C HIS A 153 5.51 -17.73 -10.84
N MET A 154 4.26 -17.26 -10.83
CA MET A 154 3.59 -16.64 -11.97
C MET A 154 3.58 -15.10 -11.89
N GLY A 155 4.36 -14.50 -11.01
CA GLY A 155 4.42 -13.05 -10.84
C GLY A 155 5.81 -12.54 -10.51
N CYS A 156 6.07 -11.29 -10.86
CA CYS A 156 7.39 -10.64 -10.71
C CYS A 156 7.77 -10.35 -9.24
N LEU A 157 6.79 -10.31 -8.32
CA LEU A 157 7.03 -9.97 -6.93
C LEU A 157 6.01 -10.63 -6.01
N ARG A 158 6.46 -11.16 -4.87
CA ARG A 158 5.57 -11.62 -3.79
C ARG A 158 5.01 -10.41 -3.03
N PRO A 159 3.69 -10.30 -2.79
CA PRO A 159 3.09 -9.15 -2.12
C PRO A 159 3.68 -8.90 -0.74
N CYS A 160 4.08 -7.65 -0.45
CA CYS A 160 4.53 -7.23 0.88
C CYS A 160 3.34 -6.89 1.78
N MET A 161 2.51 -5.93 1.38
CA MET A 161 1.21 -5.67 1.98
C MET A 161 0.20 -6.58 1.26
N HIS A 162 -0.31 -7.60 1.97
CA HIS A 162 -0.89 -8.75 1.28
C HIS A 162 -2.35 -9.05 1.63
N THR A 163 -2.86 -8.53 2.73
CA THR A 163 -4.23 -8.85 3.18
C THR A 163 -4.86 -7.62 3.81
N HIS A 164 -6.11 -7.40 3.47
CA HIS A 164 -6.94 -6.33 3.98
C HIS A 164 -8.25 -6.92 4.50
N ASN A 165 -8.58 -6.69 5.76
CA ASN A 165 -9.81 -7.14 6.39
C ASN A 165 -10.67 -5.94 6.77
N PHE A 166 -11.86 -5.86 6.20
CA PHE A 166 -12.85 -4.86 6.57
C PHE A 166 -13.74 -5.37 7.70
N SER A 167 -14.15 -4.46 8.58
CA SER A 167 -15.09 -4.75 9.67
C SER A 167 -16.09 -3.61 9.78
N LEU A 168 -17.37 -3.96 9.78
CA LEU A 168 -18.47 -3.00 9.88
C LEU A 168 -19.07 -3.05 11.28
N LEU A 169 -18.90 -1.97 12.04
CA LEU A 169 -19.49 -1.81 13.38
C LEU A 169 -20.63 -0.78 13.32
N GLY A 170 -21.86 -1.26 13.31
CA GLY A 170 -23.02 -0.43 13.00
C GLY A 170 -22.92 0.12 11.59
N ASP A 171 -22.71 1.44 11.45
CA ASP A 171 -22.57 2.13 10.16
C ASP A 171 -21.14 2.62 9.90
N THR A 172 -20.20 2.22 10.75
CA THR A 172 -18.81 2.64 10.69
C THR A 172 -17.93 1.50 10.20
N LEU A 173 -17.21 1.76 9.10
CA LEU A 173 -16.30 0.82 8.46
C LEU A 173 -14.87 1.00 8.98
N HIS A 174 -14.24 -0.08 9.37
CA HIS A 174 -12.86 -0.17 9.80
C HIS A 174 -12.05 -1.06 8.85
N LEU A 175 -10.73 -0.87 8.82
CA LEU A 175 -9.82 -1.67 8.01
C LEU A 175 -8.65 -2.15 8.86
N THR A 176 -8.27 -3.43 8.72
CA THR A 176 -6.99 -3.95 9.19
C THR A 176 -6.19 -4.47 7.99
N SER A 177 -5.02 -3.89 7.77
CA SER A 177 -4.10 -4.28 6.69
C SER A 177 -2.87 -4.99 7.26
N PHE A 178 -2.48 -6.10 6.62
CA PHE A 178 -1.34 -6.92 7.02
C PHE A 178 -0.21 -6.83 6.00
N GLN A 179 0.98 -6.51 6.50
CA GLN A 179 2.20 -6.39 5.71
C GLN A 179 3.30 -7.26 6.31
N ARG A 180 3.86 -8.19 5.50
CA ARG A 180 4.90 -9.11 5.96
C ARG A 180 6.27 -8.47 6.12
N SER A 181 6.57 -7.42 5.33
CA SER A 181 7.90 -6.80 5.27
C SER A 181 7.78 -5.36 4.80
N CYS A 182 8.51 -4.44 5.43
CA CYS A 182 8.47 -3.01 5.13
C CYS A 182 9.86 -2.36 5.27
N ASP A 183 10.40 -1.88 4.16
CA ASP A 183 11.43 -0.84 4.15
C ASP A 183 10.77 0.46 4.64
N VAL A 184 11.02 0.84 5.89
CA VAL A 184 10.29 1.93 6.55
C VAL A 184 10.55 3.29 5.90
N PRO A 185 11.80 3.68 5.56
CA PRO A 185 12.06 4.94 4.89
C PRO A 185 11.37 5.10 3.53
N LEU A 186 11.29 4.04 2.71
CA LEU A 186 10.75 4.12 1.36
C LEU A 186 9.34 3.53 1.25
N GLY A 187 9.16 2.28 1.67
CA GLY A 187 7.92 1.54 1.49
C GLY A 187 6.77 2.06 2.35
N LEU A 188 7.01 2.31 3.65
CA LEU A 188 5.95 2.76 4.55
C LEU A 188 5.34 4.10 4.14
N ASN A 189 6.12 4.98 3.54
CA ASN A 189 5.64 6.25 2.99
C ASN A 189 4.51 6.07 1.96
N PHE A 190 4.57 4.99 1.16
CA PHE A 190 3.52 4.62 0.22
C PHE A 190 2.40 3.83 0.92
N ASN A 191 2.76 2.81 1.69
CA ASN A 191 1.80 1.88 2.24
C ASN A 191 0.83 2.52 3.24
N GLN A 192 1.28 3.47 4.07
CA GLN A 192 0.38 4.20 4.97
C GLN A 192 -0.66 5.06 4.23
N VAL A 193 -0.26 5.67 3.11
CA VAL A 193 -1.17 6.40 2.22
C VAL A 193 -2.21 5.45 1.62
N GLN A 194 -1.76 4.28 1.16
CA GLN A 194 -2.62 3.26 0.56
C GLN A 194 -3.62 2.67 1.55
N VAL A 195 -3.20 2.38 2.78
CA VAL A 195 -4.09 1.86 3.83
C VAL A 195 -5.15 2.89 4.22
N PHE A 196 -4.76 4.16 4.38
CA PHE A 196 -5.72 5.24 4.65
C PHE A 196 -6.69 5.42 3.49
N PHE A 197 -6.16 5.55 2.27
CA PHE A 197 -6.94 5.74 1.06
C PHE A 197 -7.93 4.61 0.85
N PHE A 198 -7.51 3.37 1.06
CA PHE A 198 -8.39 2.22 0.85
C PHE A 198 -9.61 2.23 1.77
N LEU A 199 -9.45 2.55 3.07
CA LEU A 199 -10.60 2.70 3.93
C LEU A 199 -11.48 3.89 3.52
N ALA A 200 -10.88 5.04 3.20
CA ALA A 200 -11.61 6.24 2.83
C ALA A 200 -12.49 6.02 1.58
N ILE A 201 -11.89 5.46 0.52
CA ILE A 201 -12.62 5.22 -0.74
C ILE A 201 -13.67 4.13 -0.60
N MET A 202 -13.37 3.04 0.13
CA MET A 202 -14.35 1.99 0.39
C MET A 202 -15.54 2.49 1.22
N ALA A 203 -15.31 3.32 2.23
CA ALA A 203 -16.40 3.95 2.99
C ALA A 203 -17.27 4.82 2.06
N GLN A 204 -16.65 5.63 1.19
CA GLN A 204 -17.38 6.49 0.25
C GLN A 204 -18.24 5.70 -0.72
N ILE A 205 -17.69 4.71 -1.43
CA ILE A 205 -18.42 3.96 -2.47
C ILE A 205 -19.45 2.97 -1.91
N THR A 206 -19.34 2.63 -0.62
CA THR A 206 -20.32 1.75 0.06
C THR A 206 -21.34 2.53 0.89
N GLY A 207 -21.20 3.86 0.97
CA GLY A 207 -22.08 4.73 1.75
C GLY A 207 -21.95 4.55 3.27
N LYS A 208 -20.78 4.09 3.74
CA LYS A 208 -20.48 3.90 5.17
C LYS A 208 -19.66 5.06 5.72
N LYS A 209 -19.64 5.22 7.05
CA LYS A 209 -18.74 6.16 7.73
C LYS A 209 -17.37 5.53 7.84
N ALA A 210 -16.31 6.27 7.52
CA ALA A 210 -14.96 5.80 7.78
C ALA A 210 -14.65 5.86 9.29
N GLY A 211 -14.02 4.82 9.81
CA GLY A 211 -13.52 4.73 11.18
C GLY A 211 -12.00 4.76 11.22
N MET A 212 -11.40 3.75 11.87
CA MET A 212 -9.96 3.59 12.02
C MET A 212 -9.40 2.58 11.01
N ALA A 213 -8.23 2.87 10.46
CA ALA A 213 -7.43 1.91 9.73
C ALA A 213 -6.23 1.47 10.58
N TYR A 214 -6.05 0.15 10.70
CA TYR A 214 -4.97 -0.51 11.43
C TYR A 214 -3.99 -1.12 10.44
N HIS A 215 -2.70 -0.86 10.62
CA HIS A 215 -1.66 -1.38 9.74
C HIS A 215 -0.69 -2.23 10.55
N LYS A 216 -0.72 -3.54 10.34
CA LYS A 216 0.07 -4.55 11.01
C LYS A 216 1.28 -4.91 10.16
N ILE A 217 2.48 -4.62 10.63
CA ILE A 217 3.73 -4.89 9.92
C ILE A 217 4.53 -5.93 10.69
N VAL A 218 4.78 -7.09 10.08
CA VAL A 218 5.51 -8.18 10.74
C VAL A 218 6.98 -7.84 10.88
N ASN A 219 7.65 -7.47 9.78
CA ASN A 219 9.06 -7.12 9.73
C ASN A 219 9.23 -5.68 9.26
N ALA A 220 9.59 -4.77 10.15
CA ALA A 220 9.87 -3.37 9.83
C ALA A 220 11.38 -3.12 9.93
N HIS A 221 11.98 -2.56 8.88
CA HIS A 221 13.43 -2.40 8.82
C HIS A 221 13.89 -1.10 8.15
N ILE A 222 15.14 -0.73 8.47
CA ILE A 222 15.88 0.36 7.85
C ILE A 222 17.22 -0.19 7.39
N TYR A 223 17.55 -0.03 6.12
CA TYR A 223 18.83 -0.48 5.56
C TYR A 223 20.00 0.36 6.09
N GLU A 224 21.19 -0.25 6.16
CA GLU A 224 22.41 0.35 6.69
C GLU A 224 22.75 1.68 6.01
N ASP A 225 22.62 1.74 4.69
CA ASP A 225 22.88 2.95 3.87
C ASP A 225 21.80 4.05 4.00
N GLN A 226 20.66 3.75 4.61
CA GLN A 226 19.58 4.71 4.90
C GLN A 226 19.71 5.33 6.29
N LEU A 227 20.40 4.68 7.23
CA LEU A 227 20.48 5.09 8.63
C LEU A 227 21.02 6.51 8.84
N PRO A 228 22.12 6.96 8.19
CA PRO A 228 22.62 8.31 8.39
C PRO A 228 21.59 9.38 8.06
N LEU A 229 20.82 9.22 6.97
CA LEU A 229 19.77 10.17 6.60
C LEU A 229 18.58 10.13 7.56
N MET A 230 18.27 8.96 8.12
CA MET A 230 17.22 8.83 9.12
C MET A 230 17.62 9.50 10.44
N GLN A 231 18.77 9.13 11.00
CA GLN A 231 19.23 9.58 12.31
C GLN A 231 19.64 11.05 12.32
N ASP A 232 20.42 11.50 11.33
CA ASP A 232 21.04 12.81 11.34
C ASP A 232 20.22 13.90 10.67
N VAL A 233 19.23 13.51 9.87
CA VAL A 233 18.38 14.47 9.13
C VAL A 233 16.90 14.32 9.49
N GLN A 234 16.27 13.19 9.18
CA GLN A 234 14.80 13.10 9.25
C GLN A 234 14.26 13.13 10.69
N LEU A 235 14.88 12.39 11.61
CA LEU A 235 14.44 12.35 13.03
C LEU A 235 14.71 13.66 13.79
N LYS A 236 15.57 14.54 13.28
CA LYS A 236 15.83 15.88 13.86
C LYS A 236 14.81 16.94 13.42
N ARG A 237 13.91 16.61 12.51
CA ARG A 237 12.89 17.52 12.00
C ARG A 237 11.59 17.37 12.77
N GLU A 238 11.06 18.49 13.26
CA GLU A 238 9.75 18.50 13.91
C GLU A 238 8.64 18.18 12.90
N PRO A 239 7.72 17.25 13.24
CA PRO A 239 6.60 16.95 12.38
C PRO A 239 5.61 18.10 12.33
N LEU A 240 5.10 18.40 11.14
CA LEU A 240 4.06 19.39 10.91
C LEU A 240 2.66 18.75 11.02
N ALA A 241 1.61 19.58 10.96
CA ALA A 241 0.23 19.12 11.01
C ALA A 241 -0.09 18.13 9.88
N LEU A 242 -0.93 17.13 10.17
CA LEU A 242 -1.40 16.21 9.15
C LEU A 242 -2.37 16.92 8.19
N PRO A 243 -2.19 16.74 6.88
CA PRO A 243 -3.12 17.26 5.88
C PRO A 243 -4.41 16.45 5.83
N LYS A 244 -5.33 16.89 4.97
CA LYS A 244 -6.58 16.20 4.67
C LYS A 244 -6.58 15.67 3.24
N LEU A 245 -7.09 14.47 3.04
CA LEU A 245 -7.35 13.90 1.72
C LEU A 245 -8.76 14.31 1.27
N ILE A 246 -8.85 14.92 0.10
CA ILE A 246 -10.11 15.26 -0.55
C ILE A 246 -10.31 14.32 -1.73
N ILE A 247 -11.37 13.55 -1.68
CA ILE A 247 -11.79 12.61 -2.73
C ILE A 247 -12.96 13.25 -3.47
N ASN A 248 -12.96 13.18 -4.80
CA ASN A 248 -14.07 13.66 -5.62
C ASN A 248 -15.39 12.97 -5.16
N PRO A 249 -16.41 13.73 -4.72
CA PRO A 249 -17.67 13.16 -4.21
C PRO A 249 -18.50 12.45 -5.29
N GLU A 250 -18.20 12.64 -6.57
CA GLU A 250 -18.87 11.93 -7.67
C GLU A 250 -18.43 10.48 -7.81
N ILE A 251 -17.35 10.06 -7.15
CA ILE A 251 -16.95 8.66 -7.09
C ILE A 251 -17.89 7.93 -6.11
N LYS A 252 -18.84 7.16 -6.65
CA LYS A 252 -19.95 6.52 -5.89
C LYS A 252 -19.99 5.00 -5.99
N SER A 253 -19.14 4.43 -6.84
CA SER A 253 -19.17 2.99 -7.13
C SER A 253 -17.78 2.42 -7.42
N LEU A 254 -17.67 1.09 -7.38
CA LEU A 254 -16.48 0.39 -7.83
C LEU A 254 -16.26 0.61 -9.34
N GLU A 255 -17.33 0.67 -10.12
CA GLU A 255 -17.29 0.94 -11.55
C GLU A 255 -16.67 2.30 -11.88
N ASP A 256 -16.93 3.35 -11.08
CA ASP A 256 -16.28 4.65 -11.24
C ASP A 256 -14.76 4.54 -11.12
N LEU A 257 -14.28 3.79 -10.10
CA LEU A 257 -12.85 3.53 -9.89
C LEU A 257 -12.23 2.73 -11.04
N GLU A 258 -12.99 1.82 -11.61
CA GLU A 258 -12.55 0.95 -12.73
C GLU A 258 -12.45 1.70 -14.05
N THR A 259 -13.25 2.74 -14.24
CA THR A 259 -13.45 3.37 -15.57
C THR A 259 -12.83 4.76 -15.69
N TRP A 260 -13.43 5.78 -15.08
CA TRP A 260 -13.10 7.18 -15.41
C TRP A 260 -12.21 7.91 -14.40
N VAL A 261 -12.09 7.40 -13.17
CA VAL A 261 -11.32 8.06 -12.10
C VAL A 261 -9.86 8.23 -12.47
N THR A 262 -9.34 9.42 -12.25
CA THR A 262 -7.95 9.83 -12.49
C THR A 262 -7.30 10.38 -11.21
N MET A 263 -6.00 10.68 -11.26
CA MET A 263 -5.30 11.27 -10.11
C MET A 263 -5.69 12.73 -9.82
N ASP A 264 -6.46 13.38 -10.69
CA ASP A 264 -6.98 14.73 -10.47
C ASP A 264 -8.23 14.74 -9.58
N ASP A 265 -8.85 13.57 -9.39
CA ASP A 265 -9.98 13.34 -8.48
C ASP A 265 -9.56 13.27 -7.00
N PHE A 266 -8.24 13.29 -6.73
CA PHE A 266 -7.66 13.23 -5.38
C PHE A 266 -6.80 14.47 -5.14
N LYS A 267 -7.14 15.23 -4.09
CA LYS A 267 -6.41 16.42 -3.67
C LYS A 267 -6.00 16.31 -2.21
N VAL A 268 -4.98 17.03 -1.83
CA VAL A 268 -4.54 17.12 -0.45
C VAL A 268 -4.55 18.58 -0.03
N GLU A 269 -5.25 18.88 1.07
CA GLU A 269 -5.35 20.22 1.64
C GLU A 269 -4.49 20.31 2.90
N GLY A 270 -3.81 21.45 3.06
CA GLY A 270 -2.99 21.74 4.24
C GLY A 270 -1.69 20.94 4.32
N TYR A 271 -1.15 20.44 3.20
CA TYR A 271 0.10 19.72 3.21
C TYR A 271 1.29 20.67 3.18
N GLU A 272 1.96 20.76 4.33
CA GLU A 272 3.26 21.38 4.49
C GLU A 272 4.29 20.31 4.85
N CYS A 273 5.51 20.43 4.36
CA CYS A 273 6.55 19.45 4.61
C CYS A 273 7.94 20.09 4.55
N HIS A 274 8.88 19.46 5.24
CA HIS A 274 10.29 19.75 5.08
C HIS A 274 10.80 19.32 3.70
N GLU A 275 12.00 19.76 3.36
CA GLU A 275 12.66 19.42 2.10
C GLU A 275 12.76 17.89 1.88
N ALA A 276 12.80 17.49 0.62
CA ALA A 276 12.93 16.09 0.24
C ALA A 276 14.22 15.46 0.77
N ILE A 277 14.13 14.20 1.17
CA ILE A 277 15.28 13.34 1.47
C ILE A 277 15.27 12.21 0.44
N LYS A 278 16.39 12.03 -0.26
CA LYS A 278 16.56 10.96 -1.23
C LYS A 278 17.26 9.78 -0.56
N TYR A 279 16.45 8.85 -0.07
CA TYR A 279 16.97 7.59 0.48
C TYR A 279 17.49 6.67 -0.61
N PRO A 280 18.59 5.91 -0.36
CA PRO A 280 19.04 4.82 -1.22
C PRO A 280 17.95 3.74 -1.36
N PHE A 281 17.81 3.20 -2.56
CA PHE A 281 16.90 2.09 -2.83
C PHE A 281 17.67 0.77 -2.85
N ALA A 282 17.16 -0.23 -2.14
CA ALA A 282 17.68 -1.59 -2.17
C ALA A 282 16.88 -2.43 -3.18
N VAL A 283 17.55 -2.85 -4.25
CA VAL A 283 16.98 -3.67 -5.33
C VAL A 283 17.04 -5.15 -4.97
#